data_42b06b9afec84d57be4400bc55b31289
#
_entry.id   42b06b9afec84d57be4400bc55b31289
#
_cell.length_a   1.000
_cell.length_b   1.000
_cell.length_c   1.000
_cell.angle_alpha   90.00
_cell.angle_beta   90.00
_cell.angle_gamma   90.00
#
_symmetry.space_group_name_H-M   'P 1'
#
loop_
_entity.id
_entity.type
_entity.pdbx_description
1 polymer ?
#
loop_
_entity_poly.entity_id
_entity_poly.type
_entity_poly.pdbx_seq_one_letter_code
_entity_poly.pdbx_strand_id
1 'polypeptide(L)'
;VTFAGYRFSDKEYVTMSEYISSRDGSDSSSNEKESYVLSFNQFVAPLELNTYLSVTRNTYWNSETNTNYSFSLSRSFDIGAFKNISASLAMSRVRWNDDEENQYYFSLTLPLENNRNIMYSLQRYGDDATTQTATWYDGSDRNNPWNMSVSGTDKEFGDGEAAMRGYYQHYSPYGRLN
;
A
#
# COMPACT_ATOMS: atom_id res chain seq x y z
N VAL A 1 -21.35 3.08 -1.37
CA VAL A 1 -20.86 3.95 -2.46
C VAL A 1 -20.70 5.34 -1.92
N THR A 2 -19.54 5.94 -2.13
CA THR A 2 -19.25 7.32 -1.74
C THR A 2 -18.81 8.09 -2.97
N PHE A 3 -19.38 9.29 -3.14
CA PHE A 3 -18.91 10.25 -4.13
C PHE A 3 -18.52 11.54 -3.40
N ALA A 4 -17.34 12.06 -3.69
CA ALA A 4 -16.88 13.36 -3.22
C ALA A 4 -16.28 14.13 -4.39
N GLY A 5 -16.52 15.44 -4.43
CA GLY A 5 -15.93 16.33 -5.42
C GLY A 5 -15.57 17.66 -4.77
N TYR A 6 -14.42 18.17 -5.09
CA TYR A 6 -13.91 19.47 -4.65
C TYR A 6 -13.55 20.29 -5.89
N ARG A 7 -13.86 21.57 -5.84
CA ARG A 7 -13.46 22.52 -6.86
C ARG A 7 -12.83 23.72 -6.20
N PHE A 8 -11.61 24.03 -6.61
CA PHE A 8 -10.90 25.23 -6.19
C PHE A 8 -11.21 26.36 -7.18
N SER A 9 -11.70 27.48 -6.70
CA SER A 9 -12.26 28.54 -7.56
C SER A 9 -11.22 29.46 -8.19
N ASP A 10 -9.97 29.42 -7.74
CA ASP A 10 -8.94 30.35 -8.16
C ASP A 10 -7.66 29.64 -8.59
N LYS A 11 -7.08 30.13 -9.69
CA LYS A 11 -5.79 29.65 -10.21
C LYS A 11 -4.63 29.97 -9.27
N GLU A 12 -4.75 31.01 -8.46
CA GLU A 12 -3.74 31.47 -7.53
C GLU A 12 -3.92 30.87 -6.13
N TYR A 13 -4.96 30.05 -5.94
CA TYR A 13 -5.16 29.38 -4.66
C TYR A 13 -4.05 28.37 -4.43
N VAL A 14 -3.34 28.53 -3.33
CA VAL A 14 -2.34 27.59 -2.81
C VAL A 14 -2.73 27.14 -1.41
N THR A 15 -2.58 25.88 -1.14
CA THR A 15 -2.74 25.36 0.21
C THR A 15 -1.59 25.83 1.11
N MET A 16 -1.80 25.82 2.43
CA MET A 16 -0.75 26.23 3.38
C MET A 16 0.54 25.39 3.22
N SER A 17 0.43 24.10 2.91
CA SER A 17 1.58 23.23 2.66
C SER A 17 2.33 23.60 1.38
N GLU A 18 1.62 23.90 0.30
CA GLU A 18 2.22 24.36 -0.96
C GLU A 18 2.90 25.73 -0.80
N TYR A 19 2.27 26.65 -0.05
CA TYR A 19 2.88 27.93 0.26
C TYR A 19 4.19 27.79 1.06
N ILE A 20 4.22 26.90 2.04
CA ILE A 20 5.44 26.63 2.82
C ILE A 20 6.51 26.00 1.90
N SER A 21 6.16 25.03 1.06
CA SER A 21 7.09 24.37 0.15
C SER A 21 7.64 25.32 -0.90
N SER A 22 6.85 26.26 -1.42
CA SER A 22 7.31 27.26 -2.39
C SER A 22 8.35 28.24 -1.81
N ARG A 23 8.30 28.51 -0.50
CA ARG A 23 9.32 29.30 0.20
C ARG A 23 10.66 28.58 0.34
N ASP A 24 10.66 27.26 0.31
CA ASP A 24 11.86 26.41 0.45
C ASP A 24 12.54 26.11 -0.90
N GLY A 25 12.09 26.77 -1.97
CA GLY A 25 12.72 26.71 -3.30
C GLY A 25 12.36 25.49 -4.14
N SER A 26 11.41 24.67 -3.72
CA SER A 26 10.83 23.61 -4.56
C SER A 26 9.67 24.16 -5.38
N ASP A 27 9.96 24.56 -6.60
CA ASP A 27 9.04 25.19 -7.55
C ASP A 27 8.14 24.15 -8.24
N SER A 28 7.35 23.40 -7.47
CA SER A 28 6.39 22.42 -8.00
C SER A 28 4.96 22.64 -7.47
N SER A 29 4.46 23.87 -7.55
CA SER A 29 3.05 24.12 -7.28
C SER A 29 2.21 23.77 -8.50
N SER A 30 1.80 22.49 -8.61
CA SER A 30 0.69 22.12 -9.47
C SER A 30 -0.60 22.56 -8.78
N ASN A 31 -1.10 23.77 -9.10
CA ASN A 31 -2.32 24.28 -8.49
C ASN A 31 -3.51 23.39 -8.86
N GLU A 32 -4.04 22.67 -7.89
CA GLU A 32 -5.18 21.78 -8.07
C GLU A 32 -6.44 22.58 -8.40
N LYS A 33 -7.12 22.16 -9.46
CA LYS A 33 -8.33 22.82 -9.95
C LYS A 33 -9.58 22.11 -9.46
N GLU A 34 -9.63 20.81 -9.65
CA GLU A 34 -10.76 19.97 -9.27
C GLU A 34 -10.26 18.61 -8.84
N SER A 35 -10.90 18.04 -7.83
CA SER A 35 -10.67 16.67 -7.37
C SER A 35 -12.01 15.94 -7.26
N TYR A 36 -12.10 14.78 -7.88
CA TYR A 36 -13.27 13.91 -7.84
C TYR A 36 -12.85 12.54 -7.36
N VAL A 37 -13.58 12.04 -6.37
CA VAL A 37 -13.39 10.69 -5.83
C VAL A 37 -14.71 9.94 -5.90
N LEU A 38 -14.68 8.79 -6.53
CA LEU A 38 -15.75 7.81 -6.48
C LEU A 38 -15.23 6.54 -5.84
N SER A 39 -15.86 6.08 -4.77
CA SER A 39 -15.48 4.82 -4.13
C SER A 39 -16.67 3.92 -3.89
N PHE A 40 -16.41 2.63 -4.02
CA PHE A 40 -17.34 1.55 -3.76
C PHE A 40 -16.68 0.57 -2.81
N ASN A 41 -17.35 0.24 -1.71
CA ASN A 41 -16.92 -0.77 -0.75
C ASN A 41 -18.09 -1.72 -0.54
N GLN A 42 -17.85 -3.01 -0.70
CA GLN A 42 -18.83 -4.06 -0.56
C GLN A 42 -18.28 -5.27 0.14
N PHE A 43 -18.96 -5.73 1.18
CA PHE A 43 -18.76 -7.04 1.76
C PHE A 43 -19.72 -8.03 1.11
N VAL A 44 -19.20 -9.07 0.47
CA VAL A 44 -19.96 -10.15 -0.16
C VAL A 44 -20.05 -11.30 0.84
N ALA A 45 -21.12 -11.30 1.63
CA ALA A 45 -21.31 -12.24 2.75
C ALA A 45 -21.16 -13.74 2.39
N PRO A 46 -21.72 -14.26 1.26
CA PRO A 46 -21.56 -15.68 0.93
C PRO A 46 -20.13 -16.12 0.65
N LEU A 47 -19.26 -15.18 0.29
CA LEU A 47 -17.85 -15.44 -0.02
C LEU A 47 -16.92 -14.92 1.08
N GLU A 48 -17.46 -14.24 2.10
CA GLU A 48 -16.67 -13.53 3.13
C GLU A 48 -15.59 -12.62 2.52
N LEU A 49 -15.93 -11.99 1.41
CA LEU A 49 -15.02 -11.21 0.57
C LEU A 49 -15.30 -9.72 0.73
N ASN A 50 -14.27 -8.97 1.12
CA ASN A 50 -14.30 -7.52 1.05
C ASN A 50 -13.78 -7.06 -0.31
N THR A 51 -14.54 -6.20 -0.96
CA THR A 51 -14.19 -5.61 -2.25
C THR A 51 -14.17 -4.09 -2.11
N TYR A 52 -13.11 -3.48 -2.57
CA TYR A 52 -12.98 -2.03 -2.64
C TYR A 52 -12.57 -1.61 -4.05
N LEU A 53 -13.26 -0.60 -4.57
CA LEU A 53 -12.96 0.05 -5.84
C LEU A 53 -12.95 1.57 -5.62
N SER A 54 -11.96 2.24 -6.14
CA SER A 54 -11.88 3.70 -6.09
C SER A 54 -11.34 4.26 -7.40
N VAL A 55 -11.91 5.39 -7.81
CA VAL A 55 -11.40 6.22 -8.91
C VAL A 55 -11.24 7.63 -8.36
N THR A 56 -10.02 8.15 -8.45
CA THR A 56 -9.70 9.52 -8.10
C THR A 56 -9.20 10.24 -9.34
N ARG A 57 -9.78 11.39 -9.64
CA ARG A 57 -9.35 12.24 -10.76
C ARG A 57 -9.05 13.64 -10.25
N ASN A 58 -7.82 14.07 -10.41
CA ASN A 58 -7.35 15.40 -10.06
C ASN A 58 -7.01 16.17 -11.34
N THR A 59 -7.58 17.33 -11.51
CA THR A 59 -7.25 18.27 -12.57
C THR A 59 -6.49 19.44 -11.99
N TYR A 60 -5.59 19.99 -12.75
CA TYR A 60 -4.71 21.08 -12.31
C TYR A 60 -4.82 22.25 -13.29
N TRP A 61 -4.47 23.46 -12.83
CA TRP A 61 -4.42 24.65 -13.69
C TRP A 61 -3.16 24.70 -14.55
N ASN A 62 -2.04 24.23 -14.01
CA ASN A 62 -0.70 24.37 -14.59
C ASN A 62 -0.04 23.02 -14.92
N SER A 63 -0.73 21.92 -14.71
CA SER A 63 -0.25 20.59 -15.04
C SER A 63 -1.38 19.70 -15.55
N GLU A 64 -1.03 18.53 -16.01
CA GLU A 64 -1.98 17.61 -16.60
C GLU A 64 -2.81 16.86 -15.57
N THR A 65 -3.92 16.32 -16.05
CA THR A 65 -4.86 15.56 -15.22
C THR A 65 -4.23 14.26 -14.76
N ASN A 66 -4.32 14.00 -13.46
CA ASN A 66 -3.96 12.71 -12.87
C ASN A 66 -5.24 11.90 -12.60
N THR A 67 -5.25 10.63 -13.00
CA THR A 67 -6.33 9.71 -12.68
C THR A 67 -5.75 8.45 -12.05
N ASN A 68 -6.22 8.12 -10.86
CA ASN A 68 -5.84 6.93 -10.13
C ASN A 68 -7.04 5.98 -10.00
N TYR A 69 -6.84 4.75 -10.41
CA TYR A 69 -7.77 3.64 -10.23
C TYR A 69 -7.20 2.70 -9.18
N SER A 70 -7.99 2.34 -8.18
CA SER A 70 -7.60 1.38 -7.15
C SER A 70 -8.67 0.32 -7.01
N PHE A 71 -8.23 -0.92 -6.96
CA PHE A 71 -9.06 -2.08 -6.71
C PHE A 71 -8.41 -2.95 -5.67
N SER A 72 -9.17 -3.44 -4.69
CA SER A 72 -8.67 -4.44 -3.76
C SER A 72 -9.73 -5.46 -3.37
N LEU A 73 -9.26 -6.67 -3.15
CA LEU A 73 -9.99 -7.79 -2.61
C LEU A 73 -9.29 -8.30 -1.37
N SER A 74 -10.03 -8.62 -0.33
CA SER A 74 -9.47 -9.30 0.83
C SER A 74 -10.46 -10.30 1.40
N ARG A 75 -9.93 -11.43 1.85
CA ARG A 75 -10.70 -12.51 2.46
C ARG A 75 -9.91 -13.16 3.58
N SER A 76 -10.63 -13.56 4.65
CA SER A 76 -10.11 -14.47 5.66
C SER A 76 -10.82 -15.81 5.54
N PHE A 77 -10.10 -16.90 5.72
CA PHE A 77 -10.62 -18.27 5.59
C PHE A 77 -9.84 -19.25 6.45
N ASP A 78 -10.43 -20.41 6.66
CA ASP A 78 -9.84 -21.51 7.43
C ASP A 78 -9.45 -22.66 6.50
N ILE A 79 -8.28 -23.27 6.72
CA ILE A 79 -7.85 -24.50 6.03
C ILE A 79 -7.37 -25.51 7.07
N GLY A 80 -8.15 -26.55 7.31
CA GLY A 80 -7.79 -27.61 8.24
C GLY A 80 -7.57 -27.07 9.67
N ALA A 81 -6.36 -27.24 10.18
CA ALA A 81 -5.97 -26.75 11.50
C ALA A 81 -5.66 -25.23 11.53
N PHE A 82 -5.40 -24.64 10.39
CA PHE A 82 -5.05 -23.22 10.29
C PHE A 82 -6.32 -22.36 10.21
N LYS A 83 -6.44 -21.42 11.14
CA LYS A 83 -7.57 -20.52 11.28
C LYS A 83 -7.19 -19.09 10.91
N ASN A 84 -8.17 -18.35 10.38
CA ASN A 84 -8.01 -16.94 10.05
C ASN A 84 -6.84 -16.64 9.08
N ILE A 85 -6.59 -17.52 8.12
CA ILE A 85 -5.66 -17.21 7.04
C ILE A 85 -6.23 -16.01 6.29
N SER A 86 -5.44 -14.96 6.10
CA SER A 86 -5.87 -13.80 5.33
C SER A 86 -5.13 -13.69 4.01
N ALA A 87 -5.88 -13.51 2.94
CA ALA A 87 -5.35 -13.21 1.61
C ALA A 87 -5.86 -11.85 1.14
N SER A 88 -4.99 -11.08 0.52
CA SER A 88 -5.38 -9.82 -0.11
C SER A 88 -4.71 -9.66 -1.48
N LEU A 89 -5.46 -9.05 -2.39
CA LEU A 89 -5.01 -8.64 -3.71
C LEU A 89 -5.35 -7.17 -3.86
N ALA A 90 -4.38 -6.36 -4.28
CA ALA A 90 -4.62 -4.97 -4.63
C ALA A 90 -3.98 -4.66 -5.98
N MET A 91 -4.65 -3.83 -6.74
CA MET A 91 -4.21 -3.31 -8.02
C MET A 91 -4.43 -1.81 -8.00
N SER A 92 -3.45 -1.06 -8.46
CA SER A 92 -3.63 0.36 -8.75
C SER A 92 -3.04 0.69 -10.12
N ARG A 93 -3.69 1.64 -10.79
CA ARG A 93 -3.21 2.25 -12.02
C ARG A 93 -3.22 3.75 -11.83
N VAL A 94 -2.07 4.33 -11.96
CA VAL A 94 -1.92 5.79 -12.00
C VAL A 94 -1.69 6.17 -13.46
N ARG A 95 -2.53 7.06 -13.95
CA ARG A 95 -2.37 7.65 -15.28
C ARG A 95 -2.03 9.12 -15.12
N TRP A 96 -0.88 9.48 -15.65
CA TRP A 96 -0.38 10.83 -15.62
C TRP A 96 0.13 11.17 -17.00
N ASN A 97 -0.57 12.07 -17.69
CA ASN A 97 -0.26 12.39 -19.07
C ASN A 97 -0.44 11.18 -20.01
N ASP A 98 0.55 10.89 -20.79
CA ASP A 98 0.62 9.69 -21.64
C ASP A 98 1.27 8.50 -20.93
N ASP A 99 1.75 8.69 -19.70
CA ASP A 99 2.37 7.64 -18.91
C ASP A 99 1.31 6.91 -18.04
N GLU A 100 1.39 5.59 -18.03
CA GLU A 100 0.59 4.72 -17.18
C GLU A 100 1.49 3.84 -16.33
N GLU A 101 1.30 3.88 -15.04
CA GLU A 101 1.97 2.98 -14.11
C GLU A 101 0.96 2.05 -13.43
N ASN A 102 1.19 0.75 -13.57
CA ASN A 102 0.40 -0.29 -12.92
C ASN A 102 1.16 -0.85 -11.72
N GLN A 103 0.46 -1.01 -10.62
CA GLN A 103 1.00 -1.63 -9.42
C GLN A 103 0.11 -2.81 -9.02
N TYR A 104 0.74 -3.93 -8.69
CA TYR A 104 0.07 -5.13 -8.23
C TYR A 104 0.65 -5.54 -6.90
N TYR A 105 -0.21 -5.86 -5.97
CA TYR A 105 0.17 -6.35 -4.65
C TYR A 105 -0.67 -7.56 -4.29
N PHE A 106 -0.01 -8.61 -3.87
CA PHE A 106 -0.63 -9.79 -3.28
C PHE A 106 -0.01 -10.05 -1.92
N SER A 107 -0.83 -10.44 -0.94
CA SER A 107 -0.31 -10.92 0.34
C SER A 107 -1.12 -12.10 0.85
N LEU A 108 -0.43 -12.98 1.56
CA LEU A 108 -0.98 -14.11 2.27
C LEU A 108 -0.38 -14.13 3.68
N THR A 109 -1.25 -14.12 4.70
CA THR A 109 -0.82 -14.22 6.10
C THR A 109 -1.39 -15.48 6.72
N LEU A 110 -0.52 -16.29 7.27
CA LEU A 110 -0.84 -17.50 8.00
C LEU A 110 -0.59 -17.27 9.50
N PRO A 111 -1.65 -17.03 10.29
CA PRO A 111 -1.52 -16.98 11.74
C PRO A 111 -1.18 -18.37 12.30
N LEU A 112 -0.29 -18.38 13.27
CA LEU A 112 0.11 -19.57 14.00
C LEU A 112 -0.23 -19.40 15.49
N GLU A 113 -0.16 -20.48 16.24
CA GLU A 113 -0.35 -20.44 17.68
C GLU A 113 0.70 -19.56 18.38
N ASN A 114 0.36 -19.06 19.58
CA ASN A 114 1.25 -18.27 20.43
C ASN A 114 1.71 -16.95 19.80
N ASN A 115 0.82 -16.22 19.12
CA ASN A 115 1.12 -14.91 18.53
C ASN A 115 2.28 -14.94 17.52
N ARG A 116 2.31 -15.97 16.69
CA ARG A 116 3.25 -16.11 15.56
C ARG A 116 2.50 -16.00 14.25
N ASN A 117 3.19 -15.56 13.22
CA ASN A 117 2.63 -15.61 11.88
C ASN A 117 3.73 -15.72 10.80
N ILE A 118 3.31 -16.25 9.66
CA ILE A 118 4.08 -16.20 8.43
C ILE A 118 3.33 -15.30 7.47
N MET A 119 4.02 -14.38 6.84
CA MET A 119 3.47 -13.54 5.80
C MET A 119 4.30 -13.70 4.51
N TYR A 120 3.62 -13.89 3.41
CA TYR A 120 4.19 -13.82 2.09
C TYR A 120 3.57 -12.66 1.34
N SER A 121 4.38 -11.88 0.64
CA SER A 121 3.89 -10.81 -0.23
C SER A 121 4.65 -10.80 -1.56
N LEU A 122 3.91 -10.43 -2.60
CA LEU A 122 4.40 -10.18 -3.94
C LEU A 122 3.97 -8.78 -4.35
N GLN A 123 4.91 -8.00 -4.84
CA GLN A 123 4.69 -6.64 -5.29
C GLN A 123 5.34 -6.43 -6.65
N ARG A 124 4.60 -5.88 -7.58
CA ARG A 124 5.09 -5.53 -8.91
C ARG A 124 4.77 -4.07 -9.19
N TYR A 125 5.76 -3.33 -9.62
CA TYR A 125 5.66 -1.95 -10.05
C TYR A 125 5.97 -1.87 -11.55
N GLY A 126 4.98 -1.43 -12.33
CA GLY A 126 5.11 -1.33 -13.77
C GLY A 126 5.57 -2.66 -14.39
N ASP A 127 6.46 -2.54 -15.34
CA ASP A 127 7.15 -3.68 -15.97
C ASP A 127 8.55 -3.93 -15.39
N ASP A 128 9.02 -3.05 -14.49
CA ASP A 128 10.43 -2.96 -14.12
C ASP A 128 10.89 -3.96 -13.07
N ALA A 129 10.07 -4.23 -12.05
CA ALA A 129 10.51 -5.07 -10.95
C ALA A 129 9.37 -5.84 -10.27
N THR A 130 9.66 -7.08 -9.91
CA THR A 130 8.81 -7.90 -9.05
C THR A 130 9.56 -8.22 -7.77
N THR A 131 9.03 -7.81 -6.64
CA THR A 131 9.60 -8.12 -5.31
C THR A 131 8.73 -9.14 -4.60
N GLN A 132 9.35 -10.19 -4.12
CA GLN A 132 8.74 -11.21 -3.28
C GLN A 132 9.36 -11.12 -1.88
N THR A 133 8.54 -11.21 -0.85
CA THR A 133 9.01 -11.16 0.54
C THR A 133 8.31 -12.22 1.35
N ALA A 134 9.09 -13.02 2.07
CA ALA A 134 8.59 -13.92 3.10
C ALA A 134 9.05 -13.40 4.47
N THR A 135 8.12 -13.27 5.40
CA THR A 135 8.38 -12.77 6.76
C THR A 135 7.87 -13.78 7.78
N TRP A 136 8.71 -14.11 8.73
CA TRP A 136 8.34 -14.79 9.96
C TRP A 136 8.28 -13.77 11.10
N TYR A 137 7.20 -13.78 11.85
CA TYR A 137 7.05 -13.02 13.08
C TYR A 137 6.84 -13.96 14.27
N ASP A 138 7.55 -13.72 15.35
CA ASP A 138 7.38 -14.42 16.63
C ASP A 138 7.17 -13.39 17.75
N GLY A 139 5.93 -13.32 18.23
CA GLY A 139 5.51 -12.52 19.37
C GLY A 139 5.10 -13.40 20.57
N SER A 140 5.53 -14.66 20.61
CA SER A 140 5.21 -15.60 21.69
C SER A 140 5.72 -15.13 23.04
N ASP A 141 6.88 -14.50 23.06
CA ASP A 141 7.36 -13.71 24.18
C ASP A 141 7.03 -12.23 23.97
N ARG A 142 6.09 -11.70 24.75
CA ARG A 142 5.66 -10.29 24.63
C ARG A 142 6.78 -9.30 24.95
N ASN A 143 7.77 -9.71 25.73
CA ASN A 143 8.90 -8.86 26.09
C ASN A 143 10.02 -8.92 25.03
N ASN A 144 10.02 -9.94 24.18
CA ASN A 144 11.07 -10.19 23.21
C ASN A 144 10.51 -10.56 21.82
N PRO A 145 9.60 -9.79 21.23
CA PRO A 145 9.13 -10.07 19.88
C PRO A 145 10.26 -9.87 18.86
N TRP A 146 10.26 -10.69 17.84
CA TRP A 146 11.21 -10.57 16.74
C TRP A 146 10.57 -10.95 15.40
N ASN A 147 11.15 -10.46 14.33
CA ASN A 147 10.81 -10.91 13.00
C ASN A 147 12.05 -11.07 12.12
N MET A 148 11.91 -11.90 11.11
CA MET A 148 12.90 -12.09 10.08
C MET A 148 12.20 -12.11 8.73
N SER A 149 12.76 -11.38 7.78
CA SER A 149 12.26 -11.35 6.40
C SER A 149 13.36 -11.65 5.42
N VAL A 150 12.97 -12.37 4.37
CA VAL A 150 13.82 -12.61 3.19
C VAL A 150 13.04 -12.05 2.00
N SER A 151 13.69 -11.21 1.21
CA SER A 151 13.12 -10.66 -0.01
C SER A 151 14.01 -10.93 -1.21
N GLY A 152 13.37 -11.18 -2.34
CA GLY A 152 14.00 -11.28 -3.65
C GLY A 152 13.33 -10.30 -4.60
N THR A 153 14.10 -9.51 -5.32
CA THR A 153 13.63 -8.61 -6.37
C THR A 153 14.17 -9.09 -7.70
N ASP A 154 13.29 -9.33 -8.65
CA ASP A 154 13.62 -9.69 -10.02
C ASP A 154 13.35 -8.47 -10.91
N LYS A 155 14.34 -8.08 -11.69
CA LYS A 155 14.26 -6.97 -12.64
C LYS A 155 14.31 -7.52 -14.06
N GLU A 156 13.61 -6.91 -14.99
CA GLU A 156 13.48 -7.37 -16.39
C GLU A 156 14.83 -7.51 -17.11
N PHE A 157 15.90 -6.91 -16.59
CA PHE A 157 17.26 -6.94 -17.16
C PHE A 157 18.28 -7.76 -16.36
N GLY A 158 17.84 -8.70 -15.51
CA GLY A 158 18.69 -9.79 -15.03
C GLY A 158 19.51 -9.55 -13.77
N ASP A 159 19.41 -8.40 -13.12
CA ASP A 159 20.07 -8.14 -11.83
C ASP A 159 19.07 -8.34 -10.68
N GLY A 160 18.82 -9.60 -10.34
CA GLY A 160 18.04 -9.97 -9.16
C GLY A 160 18.81 -9.64 -7.87
N GLU A 161 18.17 -8.99 -6.93
CA GLU A 161 18.72 -8.71 -5.61
C GLU A 161 18.00 -9.54 -4.54
N ALA A 162 18.78 -10.16 -3.64
CA ALA A 162 18.23 -10.81 -2.47
C ALA A 162 18.66 -10.06 -1.21
N ALA A 163 17.75 -9.87 -0.29
CA ALA A 163 18.01 -9.22 0.98
C ALA A 163 17.41 -10.01 2.13
N MET A 164 18.09 -10.02 3.26
CA MET A 164 17.62 -10.59 4.50
C MET A 164 17.65 -9.50 5.58
N ARG A 165 16.57 -9.41 6.35
CA ARG A 165 16.46 -8.44 7.45
C ARG A 165 15.92 -9.15 8.68
N GLY A 166 16.52 -8.82 9.84
CA GLY A 166 16.04 -9.24 11.13
C GLY A 166 15.75 -8.02 12.00
N TYR A 167 14.67 -8.10 12.76
CA TYR A 167 14.30 -7.09 13.73
C TYR A 167 13.99 -7.77 15.05
N TYR A 168 14.60 -7.31 16.13
CA TYR A 168 14.40 -7.79 17.49
C TYR A 168 14.08 -6.62 18.41
N GLN A 169 13.18 -6.83 19.34
CA GLN A 169 12.76 -5.82 20.28
C GLN A 169 12.79 -6.40 21.71
N HIS A 170 13.37 -5.66 22.64
CA HIS A 170 13.36 -6.03 24.05
C HIS A 170 12.61 -4.98 24.86
N TYR A 171 11.60 -5.42 25.57
CA TYR A 171 10.87 -4.59 26.53
C TYR A 171 11.30 -4.97 27.95
N SER A 172 11.85 -4.01 28.68
CA SER A 172 12.15 -4.14 30.10
C SER A 172 11.40 -3.10 30.92
N PRO A 173 11.25 -3.29 32.24
CA PRO A 173 10.69 -2.26 33.12
C PRO A 173 11.45 -0.94 33.10
N TYR A 174 12.68 -0.94 32.61
CA TYR A 174 13.58 0.22 32.59
C TYR A 174 13.72 0.89 31.23
N GLY A 175 13.19 0.30 30.17
CA GLY A 175 13.31 0.85 28.83
C GLY A 175 13.06 -0.15 27.71
N ARG A 176 13.06 0.37 26.49
CA ARG A 176 12.89 -0.38 25.25
C ARG A 176 14.18 -0.34 24.46
N LEU A 177 14.65 -1.51 24.01
CA LEU A 177 15.74 -1.67 23.06
C LEU A 177 15.17 -2.20 21.72
N ASN A 178 15.62 -1.64 20.63
CA ASN A 178 15.26 -2.06 19.27
C ASN A 178 16.52 -2.46 18.52
#